data_4af3d2ab77a63de322cad93562485064
#
_entry.id   4af3d2ab77a63de322cad93562485064
#
_cell.length_a   1.000
_cell.length_b   1.000
_cell.length_c   1.000
_cell.angle_alpha   90.00
_cell.angle_beta   90.00
_cell.angle_gamma   90.00
#
_symmetry.space_group_name_H-M   'P 1'
#
loop_
_entity.id
_entity.type
_entity.pdbx_description
1 polymer ?
#
loop_
_entity_poly.entity_id
_entity_poly.type
_entity_poly.pdbx_seq_one_letter_code
_entity_poly.pdbx_strand_id
1 'polypeptide(L)'
;MMPVHEPSEHPTLAFDRDIALIEYADALDFDEFFIGEHHSGGWETMPAPEMALAKASARAHRIRLGTSVIDLPYHHPFHVAERMAFLDHLTRGRAILGVGPSNLVTDKKLFQIPPDQAHDMMAESVEIIVRLLESEAPIDYEGRFWSLRGMRLQLRSYQRPRLPLAIATSGSRLSLELAGKYGMILMSMAGKNIGKYPPHAEQWSTVEQIAAEHGAETSRENWRIATSVYLAETREEAWADVEAGILRETEYFWKTGVRPQYEAYPGQPLSEVTARSAAERRQWIIGTPEDAIDAIEALQGDTGGFGGLLLTTHEWASPEKLRRSLELFARHVIPHFKGFTRGLHDEWRRIREQYDVGGIPINTEGRPSNLGLNEEWRSGRL
;
A
#
# COMPACT_ATOMS: atom_id res chain seq x y z
N MET A 1 -5.05 2.90 0.07
CA MET A 1 -6.43 2.96 0.59
C MET A 1 -7.27 1.96 -0.15
N MET A 2 -8.10 1.20 0.55
CA MET A 2 -9.17 0.40 -0.05
C MET A 2 -10.46 1.22 0.11
N PRO A 3 -11.07 1.69 -0.98
CA PRO A 3 -12.30 2.50 -0.92
C PRO A 3 -13.53 1.59 -0.73
N VAL A 4 -13.60 0.92 0.42
CA VAL A 4 -14.65 -0.03 0.79
C VAL A 4 -15.67 0.70 1.65
N HIS A 5 -16.84 1.00 1.08
CA HIS A 5 -17.90 1.76 1.74
C HIS A 5 -19.18 0.95 1.84
N GLU A 6 -19.89 1.06 2.96
CA GLU A 6 -21.21 0.43 3.07
C GLU A 6 -22.18 1.02 2.03
N PRO A 7 -22.98 0.18 1.35
CA PRO A 7 -23.92 0.63 0.32
C PRO A 7 -25.03 1.58 0.81
N SER A 8 -25.17 1.71 2.13
CA SER A 8 -26.12 2.64 2.75
C SER A 8 -25.62 4.07 2.86
N GLU A 9 -24.32 4.30 2.64
CA GLU A 9 -23.73 5.64 2.69
C GLU A 9 -23.95 6.41 1.38
N HIS A 10 -24.05 7.75 1.48
CA HIS A 10 -24.14 8.62 0.31
C HIS A 10 -22.79 8.61 -0.45
N PRO A 11 -22.72 8.07 -1.69
CA PRO A 11 -21.44 7.82 -2.36
C PRO A 11 -20.60 9.09 -2.60
N THR A 12 -21.22 10.23 -2.89
CA THR A 12 -20.48 11.49 -3.06
C THR A 12 -19.76 11.90 -1.77
N LEU A 13 -20.39 11.71 -0.61
CA LEU A 13 -19.77 12.04 0.68
C LEU A 13 -18.66 11.05 1.05
N ALA A 14 -18.79 9.78 0.69
CA ALA A 14 -17.75 8.80 0.81
C ALA A 14 -16.51 9.19 -0.03
N PHE A 15 -16.70 9.55 -1.30
CA PHE A 15 -15.59 10.02 -2.14
C PHE A 15 -14.95 11.32 -1.63
N ASP A 16 -15.73 12.27 -1.11
CA ASP A 16 -15.15 13.49 -0.53
C ASP A 16 -14.32 13.17 0.71
N ARG A 17 -14.74 12.19 1.51
CA ARG A 17 -13.95 11.68 2.66
C ARG A 17 -12.64 11.04 2.21
N ASP A 18 -12.67 10.22 1.14
CA ASP A 18 -11.49 9.59 0.57
C ASP A 18 -10.47 10.64 0.08
N ILE A 19 -10.94 11.65 -0.64
CA ILE A 19 -10.08 12.76 -1.08
C ILE A 19 -9.49 13.52 0.12
N ALA A 20 -10.30 13.81 1.14
CA ALA A 20 -9.83 14.46 2.35
C ALA A 20 -8.80 13.62 3.13
N LEU A 21 -8.86 12.29 3.02
CA LEU A 21 -7.87 11.40 3.62
C LEU A 21 -6.51 11.52 2.93
N ILE A 22 -6.47 11.71 1.60
CA ILE A 22 -5.23 11.96 0.86
C ILE A 22 -4.59 13.30 1.32
N GLU A 23 -5.39 14.34 1.42
CA GLU A 23 -4.94 15.65 1.92
C GLU A 23 -4.38 15.55 3.35
N TYR A 24 -5.05 14.76 4.19
CA TYR A 24 -4.62 14.51 5.56
C TYR A 24 -3.32 13.73 5.63
N ALA A 25 -3.15 12.69 4.81
CA ALA A 25 -1.90 11.94 4.71
C ALA A 25 -0.72 12.83 4.24
N ASP A 26 -0.95 13.73 3.27
CA ASP A 26 0.05 14.72 2.85
C ASP A 26 0.45 15.66 4.00
N ALA A 27 -0.52 16.11 4.79
CA ALA A 27 -0.26 16.96 5.95
C ALA A 27 0.49 16.23 7.09
N LEU A 28 0.33 14.93 7.21
CA LEU A 28 1.02 14.07 8.17
C LEU A 28 2.40 13.57 7.69
N ASP A 29 2.88 14.02 6.54
CA ASP A 29 4.20 13.67 5.99
C ASP A 29 4.35 12.21 5.54
N PHE A 30 3.26 11.56 5.14
CA PHE A 30 3.36 10.29 4.42
C PHE A 30 3.98 10.50 3.04
N ASP A 31 4.77 9.52 2.59
CA ASP A 31 5.53 9.63 1.34
C ASP A 31 4.69 9.34 0.10
N GLU A 32 3.76 8.39 0.20
CA GLU A 32 2.99 7.87 -0.92
C GLU A 32 1.55 7.56 -0.52
N PHE A 33 0.60 7.76 -1.45
CA PHE A 33 -0.80 7.36 -1.28
C PHE A 33 -1.27 6.61 -2.52
N PHE A 34 -1.92 5.46 -2.32
CA PHE A 34 -2.40 4.61 -3.40
C PHE A 34 -3.89 4.35 -3.29
N ILE A 35 -4.58 4.29 -4.44
CA ILE A 35 -6.00 3.94 -4.55
C ILE A 35 -6.16 2.77 -5.51
N GLY A 36 -7.02 1.81 -5.16
CA GLY A 36 -7.39 0.67 -6.00
C GLY A 36 -8.55 0.96 -6.94
N GLU A 37 -8.75 0.06 -7.92
CA GLU A 37 -9.82 0.08 -8.91
C GLU A 37 -10.74 -1.12 -8.70
N HIS A 38 -12.07 -0.87 -8.65
CA HIS A 38 -13.09 -1.93 -8.64
C HIS A 38 -14.38 -1.46 -9.34
N HIS A 39 -15.11 -2.41 -9.92
CA HIS A 39 -16.26 -2.14 -10.78
C HIS A 39 -17.55 -2.84 -10.31
N SER A 40 -17.47 -3.71 -9.32
CA SER A 40 -18.61 -4.52 -8.87
C SER A 40 -18.58 -4.79 -7.36
N GLY A 41 -19.51 -5.60 -6.87
CA GLY A 41 -19.56 -5.96 -5.45
C GLY A 41 -20.32 -4.97 -4.56
N GLY A 42 -20.53 -3.73 -5.00
CA GLY A 42 -21.36 -2.73 -4.33
C GLY A 42 -20.73 -2.01 -3.14
N TRP A 43 -19.57 -2.44 -2.66
CA TRP A 43 -18.84 -1.82 -1.55
C TRP A 43 -17.60 -1.08 -2.01
N GLU A 44 -16.94 -1.56 -3.05
CA GLU A 44 -15.76 -0.93 -3.65
C GLU A 44 -16.19 -0.18 -4.91
N THR A 45 -16.33 1.14 -4.80
CA THR A 45 -17.01 1.96 -5.81
C THR A 45 -16.07 2.90 -6.56
N MET A 46 -14.78 2.58 -6.63
CA MET A 46 -13.75 3.41 -7.29
C MET A 46 -13.39 2.83 -8.68
N PRO A 47 -14.07 3.24 -9.76
CA PRO A 47 -13.84 2.65 -11.09
C PRO A 47 -12.67 3.27 -11.85
N ALA A 48 -12.13 4.41 -11.38
CA ALA A 48 -11.06 5.15 -12.05
C ALA A 48 -10.21 5.89 -11.01
N PRO A 49 -9.26 5.19 -10.37
CA PRO A 49 -8.44 5.77 -9.31
C PRO A 49 -7.66 7.00 -9.77
N GLU A 50 -7.23 7.06 -11.03
CA GLU A 50 -6.51 8.20 -11.59
C GLU A 50 -7.34 9.51 -11.59
N MET A 51 -8.67 9.43 -11.67
CA MET A 51 -9.55 10.60 -11.57
C MET A 51 -9.60 11.13 -10.14
N ALA A 52 -9.68 10.25 -9.14
CA ALA A 52 -9.63 10.62 -7.73
C ALA A 52 -8.27 11.24 -7.37
N LEU A 53 -7.17 10.64 -7.85
CA LEU A 53 -5.81 11.16 -7.66
C LEU A 53 -5.63 12.53 -8.34
N ALA A 54 -6.20 12.75 -9.53
CA ALA A 54 -6.19 14.04 -10.20
C ALA A 54 -6.94 15.11 -9.38
N LYS A 55 -8.11 14.78 -8.82
CA LYS A 55 -8.86 15.70 -7.92
C LYS A 55 -8.02 16.01 -6.66
N ALA A 56 -7.43 15.01 -6.03
CA ALA A 56 -6.63 15.18 -4.82
C ALA A 56 -5.35 16.00 -5.05
N SER A 57 -4.74 15.89 -6.23
CA SER A 57 -3.47 16.57 -6.55
C SER A 57 -3.54 18.09 -6.48
N ALA A 58 -4.74 18.66 -6.55
CA ALA A 58 -4.96 20.10 -6.41
C ALA A 58 -4.73 20.61 -4.97
N ARG A 59 -4.74 19.71 -3.97
CA ARG A 59 -4.63 20.06 -2.55
C ARG A 59 -3.52 19.30 -1.83
N ALA A 60 -3.15 18.11 -2.31
CA ALA A 60 -2.01 17.34 -1.83
C ALA A 60 -0.77 17.73 -2.65
N HIS A 61 0.28 18.28 -2.00
CA HIS A 61 1.35 18.96 -2.72
C HIS A 61 2.71 18.26 -2.64
N ARG A 62 2.91 17.33 -1.69
CA ARG A 62 4.19 16.63 -1.47
C ARG A 62 4.07 15.14 -1.72
N ILE A 63 3.00 14.53 -1.24
CA ILE A 63 2.78 13.09 -1.31
C ILE A 63 2.74 12.59 -2.76
N ARG A 64 3.39 11.47 -3.02
CA ARG A 64 3.29 10.79 -4.32
C ARG A 64 1.95 10.09 -4.42
N LEU A 65 1.37 10.08 -5.60
CA LEU A 65 0.01 9.61 -5.86
C LEU A 65 0.03 8.45 -6.83
N GLY A 66 -0.36 7.29 -6.36
CA GLY A 66 -0.29 6.05 -7.13
C GLY A 66 -1.62 5.29 -7.23
N THR A 67 -1.72 4.48 -8.26
CA THR A 67 -2.79 3.48 -8.37
C THR A 67 -2.32 2.17 -7.74
N SER A 68 -3.21 1.47 -7.03
CA SER A 68 -2.93 0.14 -6.47
C SER A 68 -4.21 -0.71 -6.41
N VAL A 69 -4.59 -1.11 -7.60
CA VAL A 69 -3.92 -1.05 -8.91
C VAL A 69 -4.89 -0.50 -9.96
N ILE A 70 -4.40 -0.23 -11.18
CA ILE A 70 -5.22 -0.28 -12.39
C ILE A 70 -5.24 -1.73 -12.84
N ASP A 71 -6.42 -2.28 -13.02
CA ASP A 71 -6.66 -3.67 -13.44
C ASP A 71 -6.50 -3.79 -14.97
N LEU A 72 -5.26 -3.97 -15.43
CA LEU A 72 -4.89 -3.89 -16.85
C LEU A 72 -5.74 -4.73 -17.81
N PRO A 73 -6.26 -5.91 -17.43
CA PRO A 73 -7.13 -6.68 -18.34
C PRO A 73 -8.41 -5.96 -18.77
N TYR A 74 -8.83 -4.91 -18.07
CA TYR A 74 -10.05 -4.16 -18.37
C TYR A 74 -9.82 -2.95 -19.26
N HIS A 75 -8.56 -2.61 -19.56
CA HIS A 75 -8.18 -1.38 -20.23
C HIS A 75 -7.33 -1.62 -21.48
N HIS A 76 -7.55 -0.81 -22.51
CA HIS A 76 -6.59 -0.74 -23.60
C HIS A 76 -5.29 -0.09 -23.11
N PRO A 77 -4.10 -0.73 -23.29
CA PRO A 77 -2.84 -0.28 -22.69
C PRO A 77 -2.42 1.14 -23.13
N PHE A 78 -2.78 1.56 -24.34
CA PHE A 78 -2.54 2.93 -24.80
C PHE A 78 -3.24 3.96 -23.93
N HIS A 79 -4.51 3.76 -23.60
CA HIS A 79 -5.26 4.69 -22.77
C HIS A 79 -4.73 4.74 -21.33
N VAL A 80 -4.24 3.63 -20.80
CA VAL A 80 -3.59 3.63 -19.47
C VAL A 80 -2.32 4.47 -19.51
N ALA A 81 -1.44 4.24 -20.50
CA ALA A 81 -0.20 5.00 -20.66
C ALA A 81 -0.48 6.51 -20.84
N GLU A 82 -1.44 6.87 -21.68
CA GLU A 82 -1.81 8.25 -21.99
C GLU A 82 -2.36 8.98 -20.76
N ARG A 83 -3.34 8.39 -20.05
CA ARG A 83 -3.96 8.98 -18.85
C ARG A 83 -2.95 9.15 -17.73
N MET A 84 -2.09 8.16 -17.54
CA MET A 84 -1.07 8.22 -16.47
C MET A 84 0.05 9.21 -16.80
N ALA A 85 0.45 9.35 -18.06
CA ALA A 85 1.36 10.44 -18.47
C ALA A 85 0.72 11.82 -18.23
N PHE A 86 -0.57 11.98 -18.50
CA PHE A 86 -1.31 13.20 -18.20
C PHE A 86 -1.41 13.47 -16.68
N LEU A 87 -1.73 12.46 -15.88
CA LEU A 87 -1.73 12.57 -14.41
C LEU A 87 -0.35 12.98 -13.88
N ASP A 88 0.72 12.46 -14.48
CA ASP A 88 2.09 12.81 -14.09
C ASP A 88 2.39 14.31 -14.28
N HIS A 89 1.86 14.94 -15.34
CA HIS A 89 1.91 16.39 -15.50
C HIS A 89 1.04 17.14 -14.48
N LEU A 90 -0.19 16.69 -14.25
CA LEU A 90 -1.08 17.30 -13.25
C LEU A 90 -0.46 17.28 -11.84
N THR A 91 0.22 16.21 -11.49
CA THR A 91 0.89 16.03 -10.21
C THR A 91 2.31 16.61 -10.17
N ARG A 92 2.83 17.12 -11.30
CA ARG A 92 4.20 17.64 -11.44
C ARG A 92 5.27 16.62 -11.04
N GLY A 93 5.15 15.38 -11.56
CA GLY A 93 6.12 14.31 -11.35
C GLY A 93 5.94 13.52 -10.05
N ARG A 94 4.73 13.46 -9.52
CA ARG A 94 4.42 12.68 -8.32
C ARG A 94 3.55 11.44 -8.60
N ALA A 95 3.18 11.18 -9.86
CA ALA A 95 2.38 10.02 -10.22
C ALA A 95 3.19 8.72 -10.18
N ILE A 96 2.52 7.63 -9.78
CA ILE A 96 3.01 6.25 -9.87
C ILE A 96 1.92 5.41 -10.54
N LEU A 97 2.26 4.65 -11.57
CA LEU A 97 1.35 3.69 -12.18
C LEU A 97 1.51 2.31 -11.53
N GLY A 98 0.62 1.97 -10.62
CA GLY A 98 0.53 0.62 -10.09
C GLY A 98 -0.48 -0.22 -10.86
N VAL A 99 -0.09 -1.42 -11.21
CA VAL A 99 -0.83 -2.34 -12.09
C VAL A 99 -1.08 -3.71 -11.48
N GLY A 100 -2.13 -4.36 -11.90
CA GLY A 100 -2.50 -5.71 -11.48
C GLY A 100 -3.36 -6.47 -12.49
N PRO A 101 -3.57 -7.79 -12.25
CA PRO A 101 -4.38 -8.64 -13.12
C PRO A 101 -5.86 -8.69 -12.71
N SER A 102 -6.28 -7.85 -11.78
CA SER A 102 -7.52 -7.95 -10.99
C SER A 102 -7.57 -9.15 -10.03
N ASN A 103 -8.25 -8.96 -8.91
CA ASN A 103 -8.46 -10.01 -7.91
C ASN A 103 -9.95 -10.39 -7.74
N LEU A 104 -10.88 -9.45 -7.93
CA LEU A 104 -12.31 -9.72 -7.76
C LEU A 104 -12.85 -10.59 -8.88
N VAL A 105 -13.44 -11.71 -8.49
CA VAL A 105 -14.10 -12.65 -9.43
C VAL A 105 -15.30 -11.99 -10.11
N THR A 106 -16.00 -11.12 -9.41
CA THR A 106 -17.18 -10.40 -9.92
C THR A 106 -16.80 -9.42 -11.02
N ASP A 107 -15.68 -8.69 -10.88
CA ASP A 107 -15.16 -7.78 -11.90
C ASP A 107 -14.75 -8.55 -13.17
N LYS A 108 -14.00 -9.65 -13.02
CA LYS A 108 -13.63 -10.50 -14.16
C LYS A 108 -14.87 -11.01 -14.92
N LYS A 109 -15.92 -11.39 -14.20
CA LYS A 109 -17.18 -11.81 -14.83
C LYS A 109 -17.87 -10.66 -15.55
N LEU A 110 -17.88 -9.47 -14.97
CA LEU A 110 -18.47 -8.26 -15.56
C LEU A 110 -17.82 -7.94 -16.91
N PHE A 111 -16.49 -7.97 -16.96
CA PHE A 111 -15.71 -7.70 -18.17
C PHE A 111 -15.49 -8.93 -19.06
N GLN A 112 -16.03 -10.09 -18.70
CA GLN A 112 -15.90 -11.35 -19.43
C GLN A 112 -14.43 -11.77 -19.64
N ILE A 113 -13.56 -11.46 -18.67
CA ILE A 113 -12.15 -11.84 -18.69
C ILE A 113 -12.00 -13.26 -18.14
N PRO A 114 -11.48 -14.23 -18.93
CA PRO A 114 -11.16 -15.55 -18.43
C PRO A 114 -10.11 -15.47 -17.32
N PRO A 115 -10.35 -16.06 -16.13
CA PRO A 115 -9.43 -15.95 -14.99
C PRO A 115 -8.00 -16.42 -15.28
N ASP A 116 -7.85 -17.41 -16.15
CA ASP A 116 -6.58 -17.99 -16.59
C ASP A 116 -5.81 -17.09 -17.59
N GLN A 117 -6.45 -16.09 -18.18
CA GLN A 117 -5.82 -15.16 -19.14
C GLN A 117 -5.45 -13.81 -18.52
N ALA A 118 -6.01 -13.45 -17.37
CA ALA A 118 -5.85 -12.12 -16.79
C ALA A 118 -4.39 -11.75 -16.52
N HIS A 119 -3.56 -12.69 -16.07
CA HIS A 119 -2.15 -12.47 -15.84
C HIS A 119 -1.36 -12.26 -17.15
N ASP A 120 -1.66 -13.04 -18.19
CA ASP A 120 -1.03 -12.91 -19.52
C ASP A 120 -1.43 -11.57 -20.16
N MET A 121 -2.71 -11.17 -20.05
CA MET A 121 -3.17 -9.86 -20.53
C MET A 121 -2.47 -8.70 -19.80
N MET A 122 -2.29 -8.81 -18.49
CA MET A 122 -1.52 -7.84 -17.73
C MET A 122 -0.07 -7.76 -18.22
N ALA A 123 0.59 -8.90 -18.40
CA ALA A 123 1.99 -8.93 -18.83
C ALA A 123 2.20 -8.27 -20.20
N GLU A 124 1.33 -8.61 -21.16
CA GLU A 124 1.35 -8.00 -22.49
C GLU A 124 1.06 -6.49 -22.44
N SER A 125 0.11 -6.07 -21.62
CA SER A 125 -0.20 -4.65 -21.41
C SER A 125 0.96 -3.89 -20.77
N VAL A 126 1.66 -4.47 -19.79
CA VAL A 126 2.84 -3.85 -19.16
C VAL A 126 3.94 -3.59 -20.20
N GLU A 127 4.23 -4.57 -21.05
CA GLU A 127 5.23 -4.40 -22.10
C GLU A 127 4.87 -3.24 -23.04
N ILE A 128 3.62 -3.19 -23.50
CA ILE A 128 3.13 -2.12 -24.38
C ILE A 128 3.23 -0.76 -23.69
N ILE A 129 2.80 -0.66 -22.42
CA ILE A 129 2.82 0.58 -21.64
C ILE A 129 4.25 1.08 -21.48
N VAL A 130 5.21 0.21 -21.13
CA VAL A 130 6.62 0.58 -21.02
C VAL A 130 7.14 1.11 -22.35
N ARG A 131 6.90 0.39 -23.45
CA ARG A 131 7.33 0.83 -24.79
C ARG A 131 6.72 2.17 -25.21
N LEU A 132 5.43 2.40 -24.93
CA LEU A 132 4.78 3.68 -25.22
C LEU A 132 5.34 4.84 -24.40
N LEU A 133 5.65 4.62 -23.13
CA LEU A 133 6.17 5.66 -22.24
C LEU A 133 7.63 6.03 -22.53
N GLU A 134 8.43 5.07 -23.02
CA GLU A 134 9.86 5.27 -23.26
C GLU A 134 10.19 5.64 -24.72
N SER A 135 9.41 5.15 -25.68
CA SER A 135 9.70 5.37 -27.11
C SER A 135 9.40 6.80 -27.57
N GLU A 136 10.32 7.35 -28.34
CA GLU A 136 10.11 8.61 -29.08
C GLU A 136 9.47 8.40 -30.46
N ALA A 137 9.66 7.21 -31.03
CA ALA A 137 9.09 6.81 -32.30
C ALA A 137 7.73 6.11 -32.11
N PRO A 138 6.87 6.12 -33.14
CA PRO A 138 5.69 5.26 -33.15
C PRO A 138 6.07 3.78 -32.99
N ILE A 139 5.25 3.02 -32.25
CA ILE A 139 5.46 1.60 -32.06
C ILE A 139 4.41 0.78 -32.82
N ASP A 140 4.84 -0.32 -33.38
CA ASP A 140 3.98 -1.43 -33.80
C ASP A 140 4.10 -2.56 -32.77
N TYR A 141 2.98 -3.20 -32.48
CA TYR A 141 2.91 -4.36 -31.61
C TYR A 141 1.89 -5.37 -32.14
N GLU A 142 2.26 -6.63 -32.14
CA GLU A 142 1.36 -7.73 -32.48
C GLU A 142 1.51 -8.78 -31.40
N GLY A 143 0.48 -8.93 -30.56
CA GLY A 143 0.45 -9.87 -29.46
C GLY A 143 -0.75 -10.79 -29.50
N ARG A 144 -0.97 -11.49 -28.43
CA ARG A 144 -2.11 -12.38 -28.27
C ARG A 144 -3.41 -11.61 -28.02
N PHE A 145 -3.34 -10.51 -27.29
CA PHE A 145 -4.51 -9.75 -26.83
C PHE A 145 -4.60 -8.38 -27.49
N TRP A 146 -3.46 -7.80 -27.88
CA TRP A 146 -3.39 -6.43 -28.38
C TRP A 146 -2.67 -6.37 -29.74
N SER A 147 -3.19 -5.53 -30.60
CA SER A 147 -2.55 -5.20 -31.89
C SER A 147 -2.52 -3.68 -32.03
N LEU A 148 -1.33 -3.09 -32.18
CA LEU A 148 -1.11 -1.66 -32.33
C LEU A 148 -0.32 -1.39 -33.62
N ARG A 149 -0.70 -0.32 -34.33
CA ARG A 149 0.01 0.12 -35.54
C ARG A 149 0.28 1.61 -35.46
N GLY A 150 1.56 2.00 -35.53
CA GLY A 150 1.99 3.39 -35.53
C GLY A 150 1.58 4.19 -34.30
N MET A 151 1.42 3.53 -33.15
CA MET A 151 0.94 4.17 -31.92
C MET A 151 2.06 4.93 -31.22
N ARG A 152 1.79 6.17 -30.84
CA ARG A 152 2.72 7.02 -30.10
C ARG A 152 1.94 7.94 -29.17
N LEU A 153 2.43 8.10 -27.93
CA LEU A 153 1.91 9.12 -27.02
C LEU A 153 2.29 10.50 -27.53
N GLN A 154 1.32 11.41 -27.67
CA GLN A 154 1.61 12.81 -27.97
C GLN A 154 2.14 13.57 -26.76
N LEU A 155 1.74 13.16 -25.54
CA LEU A 155 2.22 13.69 -24.28
C LEU A 155 3.07 12.62 -23.57
N ARG A 156 4.35 12.90 -23.37
CA ARG A 156 5.25 12.02 -22.59
C ARG A 156 5.12 12.31 -21.11
N SER A 157 5.54 11.37 -20.25
CA SER A 157 5.57 11.58 -18.80
C SER A 157 6.36 12.85 -18.44
N TYR A 158 5.96 13.49 -17.35
CA TYR A 158 6.75 14.56 -16.73
C TYR A 158 8.07 14.03 -16.18
N GLN A 159 8.03 12.88 -15.51
CA GLN A 159 9.21 12.15 -15.01
C GLN A 159 10.00 11.49 -16.15
N ARG A 160 11.31 11.32 -15.99
CA ARG A 160 12.20 10.73 -16.99
C ARG A 160 12.96 9.53 -16.43
N PRO A 161 13.21 8.49 -17.21
CA PRO A 161 12.79 8.27 -18.61
C PRO A 161 11.26 8.11 -18.76
N ARG A 162 10.56 7.70 -17.72
CA ARG A 162 9.09 7.55 -17.59
C ARG A 162 8.65 7.74 -16.15
N LEU A 163 7.34 7.87 -15.90
CA LEU A 163 6.82 7.75 -14.55
C LEU A 163 7.09 6.35 -13.97
N PRO A 164 7.30 6.22 -12.66
CA PRO A 164 7.52 4.92 -12.02
C PRO A 164 6.31 4.00 -12.20
N LEU A 165 6.60 2.72 -12.49
CA LEU A 165 5.61 1.66 -12.47
C LEU A 165 5.71 0.88 -11.18
N ALA A 166 4.57 0.40 -10.69
CA ALA A 166 4.48 -0.52 -9.55
C ALA A 166 3.63 -1.73 -9.94
N ILE A 167 3.87 -2.87 -9.33
CA ILE A 167 3.10 -4.09 -9.56
C ILE A 167 2.71 -4.73 -8.24
N ALA A 168 1.41 -5.00 -8.08
CA ALA A 168 0.92 -5.72 -6.90
C ALA A 168 1.12 -7.23 -7.07
N THR A 169 1.55 -7.90 -6.02
CA THR A 169 1.78 -9.34 -6.04
C THR A 169 1.48 -10.01 -4.71
N SER A 170 1.02 -11.25 -4.79
CA SER A 170 1.07 -12.20 -3.67
C SER A 170 2.28 -13.16 -3.78
N GLY A 171 3.20 -12.92 -4.72
CA GLY A 171 4.38 -13.76 -4.97
C GLY A 171 4.29 -14.59 -6.25
N SER A 172 3.41 -14.26 -7.21
CA SER A 172 3.34 -14.96 -8.48
C SER A 172 4.63 -14.76 -9.30
N ARG A 173 5.14 -15.82 -9.90
CA ARG A 173 6.38 -15.79 -10.70
C ARG A 173 6.33 -14.69 -11.77
N LEU A 174 5.23 -14.58 -12.50
CA LEU A 174 5.05 -13.59 -13.56
C LEU A 174 5.16 -12.16 -13.06
N SER A 175 4.55 -11.84 -11.90
CA SER A 175 4.65 -10.50 -11.32
C SER A 175 6.09 -10.17 -10.90
N LEU A 176 6.83 -11.15 -10.35
CA LEU A 176 8.24 -10.97 -9.99
C LEU A 176 9.12 -10.78 -11.24
N GLU A 177 8.83 -11.49 -12.32
CA GLU A 177 9.51 -11.35 -13.62
C GLU A 177 9.31 -9.95 -14.21
N LEU A 178 8.09 -9.44 -14.21
CA LEU A 178 7.79 -8.10 -14.70
C LEU A 178 8.45 -7.04 -13.82
N ALA A 179 8.43 -7.21 -12.49
CA ALA A 179 9.10 -6.30 -11.56
C ALA A 179 10.60 -6.20 -11.84
N GLY A 180 11.29 -7.35 -11.96
CA GLY A 180 12.72 -7.41 -12.26
C GLY A 180 13.03 -6.87 -13.65
N LYS A 181 12.34 -7.35 -14.70
CA LYS A 181 12.58 -6.98 -16.10
C LYS A 181 12.47 -5.48 -16.35
N TYR A 182 11.51 -4.81 -15.71
CA TYR A 182 11.22 -3.39 -15.97
C TYR A 182 11.59 -2.46 -14.81
N GLY A 183 12.28 -2.94 -13.77
CA GLY A 183 12.67 -2.14 -12.61
C GLY A 183 11.46 -1.52 -11.89
N MET A 184 10.36 -2.29 -11.74
CA MET A 184 9.14 -1.77 -11.14
C MET A 184 9.21 -1.77 -9.61
N ILE A 185 8.44 -0.89 -8.98
CA ILE A 185 8.16 -0.96 -7.55
C ILE A 185 7.36 -2.24 -7.29
N LEU A 186 7.88 -3.13 -6.43
CA LEU A 186 7.18 -4.34 -6.02
C LEU A 186 6.26 -4.02 -4.84
N MET A 187 4.97 -4.29 -4.95
CA MET A 187 4.00 -4.15 -3.86
C MET A 187 3.54 -5.55 -3.42
N SER A 188 4.18 -6.08 -2.38
CA SER A 188 3.87 -7.41 -1.83
C SER A 188 2.86 -7.30 -0.70
N MET A 189 1.84 -8.18 -0.70
CA MET A 189 0.93 -8.30 0.42
C MET A 189 1.61 -9.02 1.59
N ALA A 190 1.57 -8.46 2.79
CA ALA A 190 1.85 -9.21 4.00
C ALA A 190 0.81 -10.34 4.17
N GLY A 191 1.13 -11.31 5.01
CA GLY A 191 0.25 -12.42 5.30
C GLY A 191 0.96 -13.76 5.14
N LYS A 192 0.48 -14.74 5.87
CA LYS A 192 1.04 -16.09 5.85
C LYS A 192 0.60 -16.79 4.56
N ASN A 193 1.49 -16.83 3.58
CA ASN A 193 1.29 -17.62 2.36
C ASN A 193 1.50 -19.10 2.67
N ILE A 194 0.42 -19.80 3.02
CA ILE A 194 0.51 -21.23 3.33
C ILE A 194 0.84 -21.99 2.05
N GLY A 195 2.15 -22.20 1.82
CA GLY A 195 2.68 -23.13 0.81
C GLY A 195 2.39 -22.81 -0.67
N LYS A 196 1.75 -21.66 -0.98
CA LYS A 196 1.39 -21.34 -2.38
C LYS A 196 2.46 -20.51 -3.10
N TYR A 197 3.11 -19.61 -2.39
CA TYR A 197 4.14 -18.72 -2.95
C TYR A 197 5.39 -18.73 -2.07
N PRO A 198 6.57 -18.40 -2.63
CA PRO A 198 7.80 -18.36 -1.85
C PRO A 198 7.75 -17.28 -0.76
N PRO A 199 8.56 -17.42 0.30
CA PRO A 199 8.76 -16.37 1.30
C PRO A 199 9.18 -15.03 0.68
N HIS A 200 8.89 -13.93 1.33
CA HIS A 200 9.19 -12.59 0.82
C HIS A 200 10.66 -12.40 0.43
N ALA A 201 11.61 -12.89 1.27
CA ALA A 201 13.03 -12.80 0.95
C ALA A 201 13.40 -13.50 -0.37
N GLU A 202 12.79 -14.65 -0.66
CA GLU A 202 13.00 -15.38 -1.93
C GLU A 202 12.32 -14.67 -3.10
N GLN A 203 11.16 -14.03 -2.88
CA GLN A 203 10.51 -13.20 -3.91
C GLN A 203 11.43 -12.08 -4.35
N TRP A 204 12.05 -11.36 -3.38
CA TRP A 204 12.97 -10.28 -3.71
C TRP A 204 14.24 -10.78 -4.40
N SER A 205 14.83 -11.88 -3.96
CA SER A 205 15.98 -12.49 -4.63
C SER A 205 15.69 -12.85 -6.09
N THR A 206 14.44 -13.27 -6.37
CA THR A 206 13.99 -13.54 -7.74
C THR A 206 13.96 -12.24 -8.56
N VAL A 207 13.46 -11.13 -8.00
CA VAL A 207 13.44 -9.83 -8.67
C VAL A 207 14.85 -9.35 -8.97
N GLU A 208 15.78 -9.44 -8.01
CA GLU A 208 17.18 -9.05 -8.18
C GLU A 208 17.87 -9.86 -9.30
N GLN A 209 17.65 -11.17 -9.32
CA GLN A 209 18.21 -12.03 -10.35
C GLN A 209 17.70 -11.62 -11.74
N ILE A 210 16.39 -11.43 -11.90
CA ILE A 210 15.78 -11.08 -13.20
C ILE A 210 16.21 -9.68 -13.64
N ALA A 211 16.30 -8.72 -12.70
CA ALA A 211 16.80 -7.39 -13.02
C ALA A 211 18.24 -7.45 -13.59
N ALA A 212 19.12 -8.24 -12.96
CA ALA A 212 20.48 -8.45 -13.45
C ALA A 212 20.51 -9.07 -14.85
N GLU A 213 19.65 -10.08 -15.12
CA GLU A 213 19.55 -10.74 -16.43
C GLU A 213 19.11 -9.78 -17.56
N HIS A 214 18.32 -8.75 -17.22
CA HIS A 214 17.77 -7.79 -18.18
C HIS A 214 18.51 -6.43 -18.17
N GLY A 215 19.52 -6.27 -17.31
CA GLY A 215 20.24 -4.99 -17.16
C GLY A 215 19.39 -3.86 -16.58
N ALA A 216 18.33 -4.21 -15.84
CA ALA A 216 17.48 -3.26 -15.16
C ALA A 216 18.02 -2.90 -13.78
N GLU A 217 17.87 -1.64 -13.38
CA GLU A 217 18.19 -1.20 -12.02
C GLU A 217 17.06 -1.59 -11.05
N THR A 218 17.44 -2.18 -9.94
CA THR A 218 16.50 -2.44 -8.83
C THR A 218 17.18 -2.20 -7.48
N SER A 219 16.39 -1.85 -6.49
CA SER A 219 16.83 -1.62 -5.11
C SER A 219 15.71 -2.01 -4.17
N ARG A 220 16.04 -2.50 -2.95
CA ARG A 220 15.07 -2.74 -1.89
C ARG A 220 14.27 -1.49 -1.51
N GLU A 221 14.78 -0.30 -1.82
CA GLU A 221 14.02 0.96 -1.75
C GLU A 221 12.77 0.98 -2.65
N ASN A 222 12.72 0.13 -3.68
CA ASN A 222 11.57 -0.06 -4.56
C ASN A 222 10.65 -1.19 -4.11
N TRP A 223 10.83 -1.73 -2.92
CA TRP A 223 9.95 -2.76 -2.38
C TRP A 223 9.03 -2.22 -1.31
N ARG A 224 7.72 -2.43 -1.48
CA ARG A 224 6.67 -2.07 -0.52
C ARG A 224 6.02 -3.33 0.01
N ILE A 225 5.85 -3.40 1.34
CA ILE A 225 5.04 -4.43 1.98
C ILE A 225 3.72 -3.80 2.39
N ALA A 226 2.61 -4.34 1.91
CA ALA A 226 1.27 -3.85 2.23
C ALA A 226 0.64 -4.68 3.35
N THR A 227 0.20 -4.02 4.40
CA THR A 227 -0.60 -4.61 5.48
C THR A 227 -1.57 -3.60 6.06
N SER A 228 -2.64 -4.09 6.69
CA SER A 228 -3.57 -3.23 7.39
C SER A 228 -3.02 -2.83 8.74
N VAL A 229 -3.12 -1.55 9.07
CA VAL A 229 -2.63 -1.00 10.34
C VAL A 229 -3.74 -0.20 10.98
N TYR A 230 -3.99 -0.45 12.27
CA TYR A 230 -4.85 0.37 13.10
C TYR A 230 -4.24 0.55 14.50
N LEU A 231 -4.04 1.79 14.91
CA LEU A 231 -3.40 2.15 16.17
C LEU A 231 -4.35 2.95 17.06
N ALA A 232 -4.27 2.67 18.36
CA ALA A 232 -4.87 3.48 19.41
C ALA A 232 -3.87 3.68 20.57
N GLU A 233 -4.28 4.37 21.62
CA GLU A 233 -3.45 4.61 22.79
C GLU A 233 -3.20 3.35 23.61
N THR A 234 -4.12 2.37 23.51
CA THR A 234 -3.97 1.04 24.16
C THR A 234 -4.37 -0.07 23.20
N ARG A 235 -3.86 -1.29 23.45
CA ARG A 235 -4.23 -2.48 22.66
C ARG A 235 -5.72 -2.82 22.79
N GLU A 236 -6.27 -2.65 23.99
CA GLU A 236 -7.68 -2.89 24.30
C GLU A 236 -8.57 -1.95 23.48
N GLU A 237 -8.22 -0.66 23.43
CA GLU A 237 -8.96 0.34 22.65
C GLU A 237 -8.88 0.03 21.16
N ALA A 238 -7.67 -0.27 20.64
CA ALA A 238 -7.48 -0.61 19.23
C ALA A 238 -8.39 -1.76 18.79
N TRP A 239 -8.46 -2.83 19.57
CA TRP A 239 -9.32 -3.97 19.26
C TRP A 239 -10.80 -3.66 19.42
N ALA A 240 -11.20 -2.94 20.47
CA ALA A 240 -12.58 -2.53 20.67
C ALA A 240 -13.11 -1.66 19.51
N ASP A 241 -12.24 -0.86 18.92
CA ASP A 241 -12.58 0.02 17.79
C ASP A 241 -12.83 -0.73 16.49
N VAL A 242 -12.06 -1.79 16.22
CA VAL A 242 -12.03 -2.41 14.87
C VAL A 242 -12.73 -3.75 14.77
N GLU A 243 -12.98 -4.46 15.86
CA GLU A 243 -13.47 -5.85 15.83
C GLU A 243 -14.75 -6.02 15.02
N ALA A 244 -15.75 -5.18 15.26
CA ALA A 244 -17.03 -5.23 14.53
C ALA A 244 -16.85 -4.89 13.04
N GLY A 245 -16.01 -3.91 12.72
CA GLY A 245 -15.71 -3.51 11.34
C GLY A 245 -14.97 -4.60 10.57
N ILE A 246 -14.01 -5.25 11.19
CA ILE A 246 -13.28 -6.39 10.60
C ILE A 246 -14.23 -7.52 10.26
N LEU A 247 -15.14 -7.91 11.17
CA LEU A 247 -16.07 -8.99 10.91
C LEU A 247 -17.04 -8.65 9.78
N ARG A 248 -17.55 -7.41 9.73
CA ARG A 248 -18.43 -6.93 8.66
C ARG A 248 -17.74 -6.98 7.29
N GLU A 249 -16.51 -6.49 7.20
CA GLU A 249 -15.72 -6.50 5.97
C GLU A 249 -15.30 -7.92 5.56
N THR A 250 -14.95 -8.77 6.53
CA THR A 250 -14.64 -10.18 6.28
C THR A 250 -15.83 -10.90 5.66
N GLU A 251 -17.06 -10.66 6.12
CA GLU A 251 -18.28 -11.22 5.54
C GLU A 251 -18.46 -10.76 4.07
N TYR A 252 -18.22 -9.48 3.79
CA TYR A 252 -18.27 -8.95 2.43
C TYR A 252 -17.28 -9.68 1.50
N PHE A 253 -15.99 -9.71 1.85
CA PHE A 253 -14.97 -10.37 1.05
C PHE A 253 -15.17 -11.88 0.92
N TRP A 254 -15.74 -12.50 1.94
CA TRP A 254 -16.12 -13.91 1.88
C TRP A 254 -17.17 -14.19 0.81
N LYS A 255 -18.17 -13.31 0.70
CA LYS A 255 -19.25 -13.43 -0.28
C LYS A 255 -18.82 -13.04 -1.70
N THR A 256 -17.85 -12.16 -1.85
CA THR A 256 -17.32 -11.71 -3.16
C THR A 256 -16.23 -12.60 -3.75
N GLY A 257 -15.85 -13.67 -3.06
CA GLY A 257 -14.93 -14.69 -3.56
C GLY A 257 -13.47 -14.55 -3.14
N VAL A 258 -13.16 -13.63 -2.22
CA VAL A 258 -11.81 -13.43 -1.66
C VAL A 258 -11.57 -14.32 -0.43
N ARG A 259 -12.48 -15.23 -0.15
CA ARG A 259 -12.51 -16.19 0.95
C ARG A 259 -11.15 -16.84 1.27
N PRO A 260 -10.34 -17.35 0.31
CA PRO A 260 -9.09 -18.04 0.64
C PRO A 260 -8.07 -17.19 1.41
N GLN A 261 -8.23 -15.87 1.40
CA GLN A 261 -7.33 -14.96 2.12
C GLN A 261 -7.63 -14.89 3.62
N TYR A 262 -8.82 -15.34 4.04
CA TYR A 262 -9.31 -15.29 5.42
C TYR A 262 -9.42 -16.66 6.08
N GLU A 263 -9.52 -17.74 5.29
CA GLU A 263 -9.58 -19.11 5.79
C GLU A 263 -8.27 -19.54 6.44
N ALA A 264 -8.33 -20.07 7.64
CA ALA A 264 -7.19 -20.73 8.28
C ALA A 264 -6.92 -22.11 7.65
N TYR A 265 -7.97 -22.77 7.14
CA TYR A 265 -7.90 -24.04 6.41
C TYR A 265 -8.98 -24.09 5.33
N PRO A 266 -8.78 -24.85 4.22
CA PRO A 266 -9.77 -24.94 3.15
C PRO A 266 -11.12 -25.48 3.65
N GLY A 267 -12.18 -24.72 3.36
CA GLY A 267 -13.55 -25.09 3.77
C GLY A 267 -13.97 -24.62 5.16
N GLN A 268 -13.16 -23.81 5.85
CA GLN A 268 -13.54 -23.20 7.14
C GLN A 268 -14.88 -22.45 7.00
N PRO A 269 -15.85 -22.68 7.92
CA PRO A 269 -17.08 -21.89 7.94
C PRO A 269 -16.81 -20.43 8.34
N LEU A 270 -17.53 -19.47 7.74
CA LEU A 270 -17.43 -18.07 8.13
C LEU A 270 -17.70 -17.83 9.61
N SER A 271 -18.63 -18.60 10.21
CA SER A 271 -18.98 -18.53 11.63
C SER A 271 -17.83 -18.85 12.59
N GLU A 272 -16.77 -19.48 12.11
CA GLU A 272 -15.55 -19.78 12.88
C GLU A 272 -14.44 -18.72 12.69
N VAL A 273 -14.62 -17.77 11.77
CA VAL A 273 -13.66 -16.69 11.54
C VAL A 273 -13.91 -15.59 12.56
N THR A 274 -12.89 -15.27 13.35
CA THR A 274 -12.92 -14.16 14.28
C THR A 274 -12.07 -12.99 13.73
N ALA A 275 -12.29 -11.78 14.24
CA ALA A 275 -11.46 -10.63 13.88
C ALA A 275 -9.98 -10.90 14.16
N ARG A 276 -9.67 -11.55 15.29
CA ARG A 276 -8.29 -11.91 15.65
C ARG A 276 -7.69 -12.96 14.72
N SER A 277 -8.43 -14.01 14.35
CA SER A 277 -7.93 -15.03 13.42
C SER A 277 -7.70 -14.46 12.01
N ALA A 278 -8.56 -13.53 11.56
CA ALA A 278 -8.38 -12.82 10.30
C ALA A 278 -7.12 -11.93 10.35
N ALA A 279 -6.94 -11.16 11.40
CA ALA A 279 -5.78 -10.30 11.59
C ALA A 279 -4.47 -11.11 11.66
N GLU A 280 -4.44 -12.21 12.41
CA GLU A 280 -3.27 -13.09 12.49
C GLU A 280 -2.92 -13.69 11.12
N ARG A 281 -3.93 -14.18 10.41
CA ARG A 281 -3.77 -14.75 9.06
C ARG A 281 -3.19 -13.75 8.08
N ARG A 282 -3.65 -12.52 8.14
CA ARG A 282 -3.29 -11.41 7.25
C ARG A 282 -2.08 -10.62 7.73
N GLN A 283 -1.56 -10.93 8.91
CA GLN A 283 -0.49 -10.19 9.60
C GLN A 283 -0.82 -8.69 9.73
N TRP A 284 -2.07 -8.37 10.10
CA TRP A 284 -2.46 -7.00 10.39
C TRP A 284 -1.86 -6.50 11.70
N ILE A 285 -1.54 -5.23 11.73
CA ILE A 285 -0.98 -4.56 12.90
C ILE A 285 -2.11 -3.81 13.59
N ILE A 286 -2.58 -4.31 14.73
CA ILE A 286 -3.66 -3.72 15.52
C ILE A 286 -3.17 -3.58 16.96
N GLY A 287 -2.95 -2.35 17.42
CA GLY A 287 -2.38 -2.11 18.73
C GLY A 287 -1.92 -0.68 18.96
N THR A 288 -0.79 -0.52 19.63
CA THR A 288 -0.15 0.75 19.93
C THR A 288 0.93 1.11 18.90
N PRO A 289 1.48 2.33 18.92
CA PRO A 289 2.65 2.67 18.11
C PRO A 289 3.85 1.74 18.32
N GLU A 290 4.10 1.29 19.55
CA GLU A 290 5.16 0.36 19.88
C GLU A 290 4.92 -1.00 19.22
N ASP A 291 3.68 -1.50 19.24
CA ASP A 291 3.31 -2.74 18.54
C ASP A 291 3.59 -2.64 17.04
N ALA A 292 3.37 -1.46 16.47
CA ALA A 292 3.66 -1.23 15.05
C ALA A 292 5.17 -1.22 14.78
N ILE A 293 5.96 -0.61 15.63
CA ILE A 293 7.43 -0.61 15.52
C ILE A 293 7.95 -2.04 15.57
N ASP A 294 7.57 -2.81 16.59
CA ASP A 294 8.00 -4.20 16.76
C ASP A 294 7.61 -5.09 15.55
N ALA A 295 6.38 -4.91 15.05
CA ALA A 295 5.90 -5.67 13.89
C ALA A 295 6.66 -5.32 12.59
N ILE A 296 6.98 -4.04 12.39
CA ILE A 296 7.75 -3.60 11.21
C ILE A 296 9.20 -4.08 11.30
N GLU A 297 9.83 -4.01 12.47
CA GLU A 297 11.19 -4.55 12.69
C GLU A 297 11.24 -6.06 12.44
N ALA A 298 10.25 -6.81 12.91
CA ALA A 298 10.12 -8.24 12.61
C ALA A 298 10.00 -8.50 11.10
N LEU A 299 9.15 -7.74 10.40
CA LEU A 299 9.03 -7.82 8.93
C LEU A 299 10.33 -7.49 8.21
N GLN A 300 11.09 -6.50 8.69
CA GLN A 300 12.41 -6.17 8.14
C GLN A 300 13.40 -7.32 8.34
N GLY A 301 13.38 -7.97 9.51
CA GLY A 301 14.17 -9.17 9.79
C GLY A 301 13.83 -10.32 8.83
N ASP A 302 12.56 -10.63 8.67
CA ASP A 302 12.07 -11.75 7.83
C ASP A 302 12.34 -11.53 6.33
N THR A 303 12.32 -10.29 5.88
CA THR A 303 12.50 -9.92 4.47
C THR A 303 13.95 -9.61 4.10
N GLY A 304 14.78 -9.32 5.07
CA GLY A 304 16.12 -8.73 4.87
C GLY A 304 16.08 -7.24 4.51
N GLY A 305 14.96 -6.56 4.85
CA GLY A 305 14.73 -5.14 4.62
C GLY A 305 13.90 -4.83 3.37
N PHE A 306 13.13 -3.75 3.43
CA PHE A 306 12.29 -3.21 2.34
C PHE A 306 12.20 -1.68 2.44
N GLY A 307 11.85 -1.01 1.34
CA GLY A 307 11.88 0.45 1.26
C GLY A 307 10.68 1.16 1.85
N GLY A 308 9.52 0.49 2.03
CA GLY A 308 8.36 1.14 2.60
C GLY A 308 7.23 0.20 3.01
N LEU A 309 6.47 0.62 4.02
CA LEU A 309 5.23 -0.04 4.43
C LEU A 309 4.03 0.69 3.80
N LEU A 310 3.15 -0.04 3.13
CA LEU A 310 1.87 0.47 2.68
C LEU A 310 0.79 0.13 3.71
N LEU A 311 0.32 1.13 4.42
CA LEU A 311 -0.79 0.99 5.36
C LEU A 311 -2.10 0.86 4.57
N THR A 312 -2.69 -0.33 4.56
CA THR A 312 -4.02 -0.49 4.01
C THR A 312 -5.04 0.06 5.01
N THR A 313 -5.74 1.11 4.63
CA THR A 313 -6.80 1.71 5.46
C THR A 313 -8.14 1.07 5.15
N HIS A 314 -8.97 0.92 6.19
CA HIS A 314 -10.29 0.29 6.13
C HIS A 314 -11.28 1.10 6.97
N GLU A 315 -12.56 0.98 6.69
CA GLU A 315 -13.64 1.57 7.51
C GLU A 315 -14.04 0.63 8.69
N TRP A 316 -13.04 0.10 9.40
CA TRP A 316 -13.30 -0.74 10.58
C TRP A 316 -13.77 0.08 11.78
N ALA A 317 -13.34 1.34 11.86
CA ALA A 317 -13.69 2.30 12.89
C ALA A 317 -14.25 3.59 12.27
N SER A 318 -14.70 4.55 13.09
CA SER A 318 -15.18 5.84 12.58
C SER A 318 -14.08 6.62 11.86
N PRO A 319 -14.43 7.56 10.95
CA PRO A 319 -13.45 8.38 10.24
C PRO A 319 -12.51 9.16 11.17
N GLU A 320 -13.02 9.63 12.33
CA GLU A 320 -12.23 10.35 13.32
C GLU A 320 -11.18 9.43 13.97
N LYS A 321 -11.57 8.20 14.32
CA LYS A 321 -10.69 7.20 14.90
C LYS A 321 -9.65 6.72 13.89
N LEU A 322 -10.02 6.54 12.61
CA LEU A 322 -9.05 6.26 11.55
C LEU A 322 -8.01 7.37 11.41
N ARG A 323 -8.45 8.64 11.41
CA ARG A 323 -7.52 9.78 11.37
C ARG A 323 -6.59 9.81 12.58
N ARG A 324 -7.11 9.51 13.78
CA ARG A 324 -6.30 9.40 15.00
C ARG A 324 -5.25 8.30 14.87
N SER A 325 -5.61 7.14 14.34
CA SER A 325 -4.69 6.03 14.08
C SER A 325 -3.54 6.45 13.14
N LEU A 326 -3.85 7.13 12.03
CA LEU A 326 -2.84 7.65 11.10
C LEU A 326 -1.95 8.71 11.77
N GLU A 327 -2.51 9.55 12.63
CA GLU A 327 -1.74 10.53 13.40
C GLU A 327 -0.78 9.87 14.38
N LEU A 328 -1.20 8.84 15.10
CA LEU A 328 -0.33 8.07 16.00
C LEU A 328 0.82 7.43 15.21
N PHE A 329 0.54 6.85 14.06
CA PHE A 329 1.56 6.29 13.17
C PHE A 329 2.56 7.36 12.71
N ALA A 330 2.07 8.50 12.24
CA ALA A 330 2.91 9.59 11.77
C ALA A 330 3.77 10.22 12.88
N ARG A 331 3.22 10.34 14.09
CA ARG A 331 3.93 10.98 15.22
C ARG A 331 4.96 10.06 15.89
N HIS A 332 4.72 8.76 15.92
CA HIS A 332 5.51 7.84 16.75
C HIS A 332 6.23 6.76 15.98
N VAL A 333 5.65 6.27 14.87
CA VAL A 333 6.24 5.18 14.08
C VAL A 333 7.16 5.72 12.98
N ILE A 334 6.69 6.67 12.16
CA ILE A 334 7.51 7.27 11.08
C ILE A 334 8.83 7.84 11.61
N PRO A 335 8.87 8.64 12.71
CA PRO A 335 10.11 9.21 13.22
C PRO A 335 11.13 8.17 13.69
N HIS A 336 10.68 7.02 14.18
CA HIS A 336 11.56 5.91 14.56
C HIS A 336 12.36 5.41 13.35
N PHE A 337 11.68 5.08 12.24
CA PHE A 337 12.33 4.52 11.04
C PHE A 337 13.07 5.57 10.21
N LYS A 338 12.56 6.78 10.11
CA LYS A 338 13.24 7.90 9.40
C LYS A 338 14.33 8.57 10.24
N GLY A 339 14.46 8.24 11.53
CA GLY A 339 15.50 8.76 12.42
C GLY A 339 15.35 10.25 12.74
N PHE A 340 14.15 10.83 12.61
CA PHE A 340 13.93 12.27 12.86
C PHE A 340 14.20 12.69 14.31
N THR A 341 14.02 11.76 15.25
CA THR A 341 14.21 12.03 16.69
C THR A 341 15.61 11.63 17.20
N ARG A 342 16.46 11.02 16.35
CA ARG A 342 17.78 10.50 16.77
C ARG A 342 18.65 11.58 17.42
N GLY A 343 18.77 12.74 16.80
CA GLY A 343 19.56 13.84 17.34
C GLY A 343 19.01 14.36 18.68
N LEU A 344 17.68 14.33 18.89
CA LEU A 344 17.07 14.72 20.15
C LEU A 344 17.39 13.72 21.27
N HIS A 345 17.34 12.42 20.96
CA HIS A 345 17.71 11.34 21.88
C HIS A 345 19.19 11.38 22.24
N ASP A 346 20.07 11.64 21.26
CA ASP A 346 21.52 11.73 21.47
C ASP A 346 21.85 12.95 22.36
N GLU A 347 21.23 14.10 22.12
CA GLU A 347 21.43 15.30 22.95
C GLU A 347 20.89 15.11 24.37
N TRP A 348 19.71 14.47 24.51
CA TRP A 348 19.17 14.15 25.83
C TRP A 348 20.09 13.20 26.61
N ARG A 349 20.65 12.17 25.93
CA ARG A 349 21.65 11.26 26.55
C ARG A 349 22.90 12.02 27.01
N ARG A 350 23.44 12.89 26.13
CA ARG A 350 24.60 13.70 26.40
C ARG A 350 24.38 14.58 27.65
N ILE A 351 23.22 15.24 27.78
CA ILE A 351 22.87 16.08 28.92
C ILE A 351 22.84 15.26 30.21
N ARG A 352 22.23 14.08 30.16
CA ARG A 352 22.14 13.19 31.33
C ARG A 352 23.50 12.67 31.80
N GLU A 353 24.42 12.40 30.89
CA GLU A 353 25.76 11.88 31.19
C GLU A 353 26.72 13.01 31.68
N GLN A 354 26.65 14.19 31.06
CA GLN A 354 27.59 15.28 31.35
C GLN A 354 27.16 16.20 32.49
N TYR A 355 25.89 16.40 32.65
CA TYR A 355 25.33 17.22 33.69
C TYR A 355 24.72 16.33 34.76
N ASP A 356 25.54 15.94 35.75
CA ASP A 356 25.00 15.48 37.04
C ASP A 356 24.30 16.68 37.66
N VAL A 357 23.05 16.87 37.28
CA VAL A 357 22.18 17.95 37.83
C VAL A 357 21.76 17.49 39.20
N GLY A 358 22.77 17.36 40.08
CA GLY A 358 22.65 16.82 41.41
C GLY A 358 21.44 17.38 42.13
N GLY A 359 20.43 16.56 42.29
CA GLY A 359 19.30 16.83 43.15
C GLY A 359 18.18 17.73 42.60
N ILE A 360 18.22 18.19 41.34
CA ILE A 360 17.00 18.72 40.72
C ILE A 360 16.31 17.53 40.03
N PRO A 361 15.24 16.96 40.61
CA PRO A 361 14.47 15.96 39.92
C PRO A 361 13.91 16.63 38.68
N ILE A 362 14.39 16.25 37.50
CA ILE A 362 13.66 16.50 36.27
C ILE A 362 12.36 15.73 36.46
N ASN A 363 11.32 16.41 36.89
CA ASN A 363 10.03 15.81 37.19
C ASN A 363 9.41 15.33 35.87
N THR A 364 9.70 14.10 35.48
CA THR A 364 9.04 13.41 34.40
C THR A 364 7.61 13.02 34.77
N GLU A 365 7.20 13.18 36.02
CA GLU A 365 5.87 12.87 36.51
C GLU A 365 4.80 13.90 36.14
N GLY A 366 5.15 15.06 35.60
CA GLY A 366 4.20 16.12 35.23
C GLY A 366 3.65 16.10 33.83
N ARG A 367 4.04 15.16 32.97
CA ARG A 367 3.40 14.98 31.68
C ARG A 367 2.35 13.88 31.78
N PRO A 368 1.13 14.12 31.28
CA PRO A 368 0.12 13.08 31.26
C PRO A 368 0.68 11.84 30.57
N SER A 369 0.58 10.70 31.25
CA SER A 369 1.01 9.38 30.80
C SER A 369 0.20 8.81 29.62
N ASN A 370 -0.50 9.66 28.92
CA ASN A 370 -1.51 9.33 27.92
C ASN A 370 -0.90 9.07 26.53
N LEU A 371 0.43 9.09 26.38
CA LEU A 371 1.08 8.87 25.10
C LEU A 371 1.84 7.54 25.02
N GLY A 372 1.53 6.56 25.83
CA GLY A 372 2.10 5.21 25.68
C GLY A 372 3.63 5.13 25.47
N LEU A 373 4.37 6.13 25.92
CA LEU A 373 5.83 6.10 25.82
C LEU A 373 6.34 4.94 26.67
N ASN A 374 7.07 4.04 26.03
CA ASN A 374 7.52 2.80 26.63
C ASN A 374 8.33 3.03 27.93
N GLU A 375 8.46 2.00 28.77
CA GLU A 375 9.21 2.09 30.02
C GLU A 375 10.69 2.40 29.80
N GLU A 376 11.25 2.03 28.64
CA GLU A 376 12.65 2.29 28.27
C GLU A 376 12.90 3.80 28.06
N TRP A 377 11.97 4.51 27.45
CA TRP A 377 12.04 5.97 27.36
C TRP A 377 11.94 6.61 28.75
N ARG A 378 11.01 6.13 29.61
CA ARG A 378 10.87 6.59 31.00
C ARG A 378 12.08 6.26 31.85
N SER A 379 12.72 5.12 31.63
CA SER A 379 13.91 4.68 32.32
C SER A 379 15.21 5.28 31.76
N GLY A 380 15.15 5.98 30.64
CA GLY A 380 16.29 6.57 29.96
C GLY A 380 17.25 5.54 29.37
N ARG A 381 16.75 4.41 28.96
CA ARG A 381 17.53 3.31 28.34
C ARG A 381 17.49 3.34 26.80
N LEU A 382 17.03 4.41 26.20
CA LEU A 382 17.22 4.69 24.78
C LEU A 382 18.41 5.58 24.57
#